data_c796634d5b41161b54f97e3fcdee7302
#
_entry.id   c796634d5b41161b54f97e3fcdee7302
#
_cell.length_a   1.000
_cell.length_b   1.000
_cell.length_c   1.000
_cell.angle_alpha   90.00
_cell.angle_beta   90.00
_cell.angle_gamma   90.00
#
_symmetry.space_group_name_H-M   'P 1'
#
loop_
_entity.id
_entity.type
_entity.pdbx_description
1 polymer ?
#
loop_
_entity_poly.entity_id
_entity_poly.type
_entity_poly.pdbx_seq_one_letter_code
_entity_poly.pdbx_strand_id
1 'polypeptide(L)'
;MNQAQVSQFKDIPGARNVIQRLRANNFNVGKALRTNATLPRDAWEAIDQTVIEVSGQRLNGIADLQSRGLIRNLDGIGFMYDTWQTMSDIHSAEQSMSGLTQGAQNSAEYDETTIPLPITHVDFQIPLRKLIAMDQRGTPLDTTMVAQATRKVIEKLEDTLFNGSSVVAAGNSLLGYMNYTDGNQITTLTGNWTGTIGNCEKDLALLMAQLQTDHHYGPYILYVNAQNWNDLQQRDSTAGGITYLEILKNKAGIADVKPSDAVASGDIVLVEMTRETVDMTVALDIQVVEWETYGGMQSNFKVMACMAPRIKSDADGNCGVTSDTGIGTS
;
A
#
# COMPACT_ATOMS: atom_id res chain seq x y z
N MET A 1 -9.65 -12.34 -20.14
CA MET A 1 -10.77 -12.46 -21.11
C MET A 1 -10.80 -13.87 -21.66
N ASN A 2 -11.95 -14.56 -21.46
CA ASN A 2 -12.13 -15.93 -21.93
C ASN A 2 -12.33 -15.92 -23.47
N GLN A 3 -11.94 -16.99 -24.19
CA GLN A 3 -12.06 -17.05 -25.66
C GLN A 3 -13.49 -16.75 -26.15
N ALA A 4 -14.51 -17.09 -25.36
CA ALA A 4 -15.93 -16.79 -25.66
C ALA A 4 -16.23 -15.27 -25.60
N GLN A 5 -15.62 -14.51 -24.72
CA GLN A 5 -15.79 -13.05 -24.65
C GLN A 5 -15.10 -12.34 -25.82
N VAL A 6 -13.97 -12.86 -26.29
CA VAL A 6 -13.26 -12.32 -27.45
C VAL A 6 -14.05 -12.51 -28.74
N SER A 7 -14.87 -13.56 -28.83
CA SER A 7 -15.70 -13.83 -30.04
C SER A 7 -16.82 -12.81 -30.21
N GLN A 8 -17.36 -12.25 -29.13
CA GLN A 8 -18.45 -11.26 -29.18
C GLN A 8 -18.01 -9.89 -29.73
N PHE A 9 -16.71 -9.57 -29.64
CA PHE A 9 -16.18 -8.30 -30.13
C PHE A 9 -15.70 -8.34 -31.59
N LYS A 10 -15.74 -9.48 -32.25
CA LYS A 10 -15.22 -9.62 -33.64
C LYS A 10 -16.01 -8.81 -34.67
N ASP A 11 -17.28 -8.55 -34.39
CA ASP A 11 -18.20 -7.93 -35.35
C ASP A 11 -18.33 -6.42 -35.19
N ILE A 12 -17.64 -5.82 -34.20
CA ILE A 12 -17.64 -4.38 -33.99
C ILE A 12 -16.52 -3.74 -34.83
N PRO A 13 -16.84 -2.76 -35.72
CA PRO A 13 -15.83 -2.04 -36.48
C PRO A 13 -14.78 -1.40 -35.55
N GLY A 14 -13.50 -1.69 -35.80
CA GLY A 14 -12.39 -1.21 -34.96
C GLY A 14 -12.00 -2.12 -33.79
N ALA A 15 -12.88 -3.00 -33.30
CA ALA A 15 -12.56 -3.91 -32.20
C ALA A 15 -11.43 -4.90 -32.52
N ARG A 16 -11.28 -5.31 -33.78
CA ARG A 16 -10.18 -6.16 -34.24
C ARG A 16 -8.80 -5.52 -33.98
N ASN A 17 -8.68 -4.22 -34.24
CA ASN A 17 -7.44 -3.50 -34.03
C ASN A 17 -7.10 -3.40 -32.53
N VAL A 18 -8.09 -3.16 -31.68
CA VAL A 18 -7.92 -3.12 -30.22
C VAL A 18 -7.52 -4.49 -29.69
N ILE A 19 -8.19 -5.56 -30.11
CA ILE A 19 -7.87 -6.93 -29.69
C ILE A 19 -6.46 -7.34 -30.15
N GLN A 20 -6.06 -6.97 -31.38
CA GLN A 20 -4.73 -7.25 -31.88
C GLN A 20 -3.64 -6.51 -31.08
N ARG A 21 -3.87 -5.24 -30.74
CA ARG A 21 -2.96 -4.46 -29.89
C ARG A 21 -2.83 -5.05 -28.48
N LEU A 22 -3.94 -5.40 -27.85
CA LEU A 22 -3.95 -6.04 -26.55
C LEU A 22 -3.19 -7.38 -26.55
N ARG A 23 -3.35 -8.20 -27.60
CA ARG A 23 -2.62 -9.47 -27.74
C ARG A 23 -1.12 -9.24 -27.98
N ALA A 24 -0.76 -8.30 -28.85
CA ALA A 24 0.64 -7.99 -29.16
C ALA A 24 1.43 -7.51 -27.92
N ASN A 25 0.73 -6.88 -26.97
CA ASN A 25 1.31 -6.35 -25.74
C ASN A 25 1.09 -7.24 -24.50
N ASN A 26 0.74 -8.52 -24.68
CA ASN A 26 0.43 -9.45 -23.59
C ASN A 26 -0.56 -8.87 -22.55
N PHE A 27 -1.56 -8.11 -23.01
CA PHE A 27 -2.51 -7.39 -22.17
C PHE A 27 -1.89 -6.34 -21.21
N ASN A 28 -0.64 -5.96 -21.45
CA ASN A 28 -0.01 -4.90 -20.69
C ASN A 28 -0.60 -3.55 -21.11
N VAL A 29 -1.41 -2.96 -20.23
CA VAL A 29 -2.14 -1.70 -20.49
C VAL A 29 -1.18 -0.55 -20.82
N GLY A 30 -0.09 -0.43 -20.09
CA GLY A 30 0.94 0.60 -20.34
C GLY A 30 1.55 0.48 -21.73
N LYS A 31 1.86 -0.74 -22.18
CA LYS A 31 2.37 -1.00 -23.53
C LYS A 31 1.33 -0.69 -24.61
N ALA A 32 0.06 -1.08 -24.39
CA ALA A 32 -1.03 -0.82 -25.33
C ALA A 32 -1.33 0.68 -25.50
N LEU A 33 -1.27 1.43 -24.41
CA LEU A 33 -1.49 2.88 -24.41
C LEU A 33 -0.33 3.68 -25.00
N ARG A 34 0.90 3.16 -24.91
CA ARG A 34 2.10 3.75 -25.54
C ARG A 34 2.17 3.59 -27.06
N THR A 35 1.28 2.83 -27.68
CA THR A 35 1.31 2.56 -29.14
C THR A 35 1.06 3.81 -29.98
N ASN A 36 0.54 4.89 -29.42
CA ASN A 36 0.32 6.18 -30.07
C ASN A 36 1.31 7.26 -29.59
N ALA A 37 2.40 6.86 -28.93
CA ALA A 37 3.38 7.78 -28.38
C ALA A 37 4.13 8.50 -29.49
N THR A 38 4.21 9.82 -29.39
CA THR A 38 4.98 10.69 -30.28
C THR A 38 6.43 10.83 -29.88
N LEU A 39 6.76 10.41 -28.64
CA LEU A 39 8.11 10.54 -28.10
C LEU A 39 9.06 9.48 -28.67
N PRO A 40 10.34 9.84 -28.95
CA PRO A 40 11.39 8.87 -29.27
C PRO A 40 11.58 7.85 -28.17
N ARG A 41 12.10 6.67 -28.52
CA ARG A 41 12.36 5.57 -27.59
C ARG A 41 13.24 5.98 -26.41
N ASP A 42 14.29 6.74 -26.66
CA ASP A 42 15.24 7.21 -25.65
C ASP A 42 14.59 8.11 -24.61
N ALA A 43 13.60 8.92 -25.02
CA ALA A 43 12.81 9.75 -24.11
C ALA A 43 11.92 8.89 -23.19
N TRP A 44 11.35 7.80 -23.71
CA TRP A 44 10.58 6.85 -22.92
C TRP A 44 11.45 6.09 -21.90
N GLU A 45 12.64 5.68 -22.30
CA GLU A 45 13.59 5.03 -21.39
C GLU A 45 13.99 5.98 -20.25
N ALA A 46 14.20 7.26 -20.53
CA ALA A 46 14.48 8.27 -19.50
C ALA A 46 13.30 8.50 -18.54
N ILE A 47 12.08 8.50 -19.06
CA ILE A 47 10.85 8.58 -18.24
C ILE A 47 10.73 7.36 -17.31
N ASP A 48 10.85 6.17 -17.84
CA ASP A 48 10.73 4.92 -17.07
C ASP A 48 11.81 4.83 -15.98
N GLN A 49 13.05 5.19 -16.30
CA GLN A 49 14.15 5.22 -15.33
C GLN A 49 13.87 6.21 -14.20
N THR A 50 13.34 7.40 -14.53
CA THR A 50 12.98 8.42 -13.54
C THR A 50 11.86 7.91 -12.61
N VAL A 51 10.86 7.22 -13.15
CA VAL A 51 9.77 6.63 -12.35
C VAL A 51 10.32 5.59 -11.38
N ILE A 52 11.18 4.69 -11.83
CA ILE A 52 11.81 3.65 -11.00
C ILE A 52 12.66 4.27 -9.88
N GLU A 53 13.50 5.26 -10.23
CA GLU A 53 14.37 5.93 -9.25
C GLU A 53 13.57 6.65 -8.16
N VAL A 54 12.54 7.40 -8.54
CA VAL A 54 11.71 8.15 -7.59
C VAL A 54 10.86 7.19 -6.75
N SER A 55 10.33 6.11 -7.31
CA SER A 55 9.53 5.14 -6.56
C SER A 55 10.32 4.44 -5.46
N GLY A 56 11.60 4.14 -5.70
CA GLY A 56 12.47 3.49 -4.71
C GLY A 56 12.82 4.35 -3.48
N GLN A 57 12.60 5.66 -3.53
CA GLN A 57 13.06 6.58 -2.48
C GLN A 57 12.06 6.84 -1.34
N ARG A 58 10.76 6.61 -1.53
CA ARG A 58 9.72 7.11 -0.61
C ARG A 58 8.62 6.12 -0.20
N LEU A 59 8.64 4.91 -0.69
CA LEU A 59 7.64 3.89 -0.36
C LEU A 59 8.10 3.03 0.83
N ASN A 60 8.10 3.57 2.05
CA ASN A 60 8.56 2.79 3.20
C ASN A 60 7.59 1.64 3.53
N GLY A 61 6.31 1.91 3.70
CA GLY A 61 5.32 0.88 4.03
C GLY A 61 5.07 -0.09 2.89
N ILE A 62 4.92 0.41 1.67
CA ILE A 62 4.72 -0.44 0.48
C ILE A 62 5.98 -1.25 0.16
N ALA A 63 7.18 -0.67 0.30
CA ALA A 63 8.44 -1.39 0.11
C ALA A 63 8.62 -2.53 1.12
N ASP A 64 8.13 -2.38 2.35
CA ASP A 64 8.16 -3.44 3.35
C ASP A 64 7.25 -4.60 2.97
N LEU A 65 6.04 -4.33 2.53
CA LEU A 65 5.13 -5.34 2.01
C LEU A 65 5.74 -6.07 0.81
N GLN A 66 6.37 -5.32 -0.10
CA GLN A 66 7.04 -5.88 -1.27
C GLN A 66 8.24 -6.75 -0.91
N SER A 67 9.12 -6.29 -0.01
CA SER A 67 10.32 -7.02 0.40
C SER A 67 9.99 -8.34 1.11
N ARG A 68 8.84 -8.42 1.76
CA ARG A 68 8.34 -9.62 2.45
C ARG A 68 7.45 -10.51 1.56
N GLY A 69 7.22 -10.13 0.31
CA GLY A 69 6.36 -10.88 -0.62
C GLY A 69 4.88 -10.83 -0.26
N LEU A 70 4.45 -9.79 0.46
CA LEU A 70 3.07 -9.55 0.86
C LEU A 70 2.30 -8.76 -0.23
N ILE A 71 2.51 -9.16 -1.48
CA ILE A 71 1.83 -8.57 -2.63
C ILE A 71 0.95 -9.62 -3.32
N ARG A 72 -0.26 -9.20 -3.66
CA ARG A 72 -1.19 -9.94 -4.49
C ARG A 72 -1.42 -9.21 -5.81
N ASN A 73 -0.97 -9.79 -6.91
CA ASN A 73 -1.17 -9.22 -8.23
C ASN A 73 -2.49 -9.69 -8.84
N LEU A 74 -3.28 -8.75 -9.34
CA LEU A 74 -4.56 -8.97 -10.03
C LEU A 74 -4.48 -8.65 -11.53
N ASP A 75 -3.36 -8.67 -12.17
CA ASP A 75 -3.13 -8.52 -13.62
C ASP A 75 -4.23 -7.82 -14.41
N GLY A 76 -4.53 -6.57 -14.10
CA GLY A 76 -5.42 -5.75 -14.94
C GLY A 76 -6.19 -4.64 -14.24
N ILE A 77 -6.30 -3.52 -14.93
CA ILE A 77 -7.04 -2.32 -14.50
C ILE A 77 -8.57 -2.52 -14.46
N GLY A 78 -9.07 -3.65 -14.95
CA GLY A 78 -10.50 -3.93 -15.02
C GLY A 78 -11.14 -4.34 -13.69
N PHE A 79 -10.33 -4.56 -12.65
CA PHE A 79 -10.82 -4.86 -11.32
C PHE A 79 -11.17 -3.56 -10.57
N MET A 80 -12.43 -3.40 -10.21
CA MET A 80 -12.89 -2.23 -9.45
C MET A 80 -12.87 -2.47 -7.93
N TYR A 81 -12.88 -3.72 -7.53
CA TYR A 81 -12.85 -4.17 -6.14
C TYR A 81 -12.15 -5.52 -6.03
N ASP A 82 -11.60 -5.81 -4.88
CA ASP A 82 -11.09 -7.12 -4.49
C ASP A 82 -11.92 -7.68 -3.34
N THR A 83 -12.15 -8.99 -3.34
CA THR A 83 -12.95 -9.68 -2.34
C THR A 83 -12.18 -10.86 -1.76
N TRP A 84 -12.39 -11.12 -0.47
CA TRP A 84 -11.93 -12.34 0.19
C TRP A 84 -12.96 -12.81 1.19
N GLN A 85 -12.88 -14.07 1.55
CA GLN A 85 -13.75 -14.66 2.54
C GLN A 85 -13.02 -14.81 3.88
N THR A 86 -13.69 -14.40 4.93
CA THR A 86 -13.34 -14.72 6.33
C THR A 86 -14.21 -15.88 6.79
N MET A 87 -13.68 -16.73 7.64
CA MET A 87 -14.38 -17.90 8.17
C MET A 87 -14.50 -17.74 9.68
N SER A 88 -15.68 -18.02 10.22
CA SER A 88 -15.89 -18.06 11.67
C SER A 88 -15.04 -19.15 12.32
N ASP A 89 -14.63 -18.93 13.58
CA ASP A 89 -13.89 -19.93 14.33
C ASP A 89 -14.77 -21.15 14.63
N ILE A 90 -14.11 -22.29 14.81
CA ILE A 90 -14.75 -23.57 15.18
C ILE A 90 -14.70 -23.69 16.70
N HIS A 91 -15.67 -24.40 17.27
CA HIS A 91 -15.68 -24.69 18.71
C HIS A 91 -14.36 -25.24 19.21
N SER A 92 -14.00 -24.87 20.44
CA SER A 92 -12.82 -25.37 21.11
C SER A 92 -12.84 -26.91 21.24
N ALA A 93 -11.65 -27.49 21.13
CA ALA A 93 -11.49 -28.95 21.28
C ALA A 93 -11.87 -29.41 22.70
N GLU A 94 -12.70 -30.44 22.79
CA GLU A 94 -13.07 -31.08 24.05
C GLU A 94 -12.15 -32.27 24.35
N GLN A 95 -11.84 -32.48 25.62
CA GLN A 95 -11.05 -33.61 26.05
C GLN A 95 -11.92 -34.58 26.88
N SER A 96 -11.93 -35.84 26.50
CA SER A 96 -12.57 -36.89 27.32
C SER A 96 -11.69 -38.14 27.38
N MET A 97 -11.72 -38.85 28.53
CA MET A 97 -10.94 -40.07 28.71
C MET A 97 -11.46 -41.25 27.88
N SER A 98 -12.72 -41.26 27.52
CA SER A 98 -13.34 -42.38 26.80
C SER A 98 -13.58 -42.10 25.30
N GLY A 99 -13.58 -40.80 24.87
CA GLY A 99 -13.95 -40.41 23.52
C GLY A 99 -15.39 -40.69 23.09
N LEU A 100 -16.22 -41.16 24.04
CA LEU A 100 -17.63 -41.53 23.79
C LEU A 100 -18.59 -40.33 23.93
N THR A 101 -18.10 -39.21 24.41
CA THR A 101 -18.89 -37.95 24.43
C THR A 101 -18.95 -37.36 23.06
N GLN A 102 -20.15 -37.06 22.57
CA GLN A 102 -20.35 -36.34 21.33
C GLN A 102 -19.92 -34.88 21.53
N GLY A 103 -18.89 -34.43 20.82
CA GLY A 103 -18.46 -33.03 20.84
C GLY A 103 -19.48 -32.11 20.22
N ALA A 104 -19.38 -30.82 20.51
CA ALA A 104 -20.19 -29.80 19.88
C ALA A 104 -19.92 -29.77 18.37
N GLN A 105 -20.98 -29.80 17.55
CA GLN A 105 -20.89 -29.72 16.10
C GLN A 105 -21.25 -28.31 15.68
N ASN A 106 -20.34 -27.64 14.95
CA ASN A 106 -20.58 -26.36 14.31
C ASN A 106 -20.25 -26.45 12.83
N SER A 107 -20.96 -25.69 12.00
CA SER A 107 -20.56 -25.45 10.63
C SER A 107 -19.93 -24.07 10.54
N ALA A 108 -18.81 -23.95 9.83
CA ALA A 108 -18.18 -22.65 9.59
C ALA A 108 -19.15 -21.74 8.81
N GLU A 109 -19.31 -20.52 9.27
CA GLU A 109 -19.96 -19.44 8.54
C GLU A 109 -18.89 -18.65 7.79
N TYR A 110 -19.20 -18.29 6.56
CA TYR A 110 -18.31 -17.50 5.70
C TYR A 110 -18.91 -16.13 5.49
N ASP A 111 -18.11 -15.11 5.72
CA ASP A 111 -18.43 -13.73 5.38
C ASP A 111 -17.53 -13.22 4.27
N GLU A 112 -18.03 -12.31 3.44
CA GLU A 112 -17.32 -11.76 2.29
C GLU A 112 -16.97 -10.30 2.51
N THR A 113 -15.68 -10.01 2.63
CA THR A 113 -15.16 -8.66 2.76
C THR A 113 -14.69 -8.15 1.40
N THR A 114 -15.11 -6.94 1.05
CA THR A 114 -14.80 -6.30 -0.24
C THR A 114 -14.11 -4.95 -0.01
N ILE A 115 -13.02 -4.71 -0.72
CA ILE A 115 -12.33 -3.41 -0.75
C ILE A 115 -12.35 -2.78 -2.14
N PRO A 116 -12.51 -1.46 -2.26
CA PRO A 116 -12.36 -0.75 -3.53
C PRO A 116 -10.90 -0.71 -3.99
N LEU A 117 -10.69 -0.74 -5.30
CA LEU A 117 -9.37 -0.58 -5.95
C LEU A 117 -9.35 0.74 -6.73
N PRO A 118 -9.06 1.88 -6.08
CA PRO A 118 -9.02 3.17 -6.74
C PRO A 118 -7.80 3.31 -7.63
N ILE A 119 -7.97 4.02 -8.75
CA ILE A 119 -6.86 4.45 -9.58
C ILE A 119 -6.33 5.77 -9.03
N THR A 120 -5.12 5.75 -8.50
CA THR A 120 -4.39 6.95 -8.09
C THR A 120 -3.63 7.50 -9.27
N HIS A 121 -3.85 8.76 -9.65
CA HIS A 121 -3.20 9.34 -10.82
C HIS A 121 -2.90 10.83 -10.68
N VAL A 122 -1.91 11.28 -11.43
CA VAL A 122 -1.57 12.70 -11.63
C VAL A 122 -1.33 12.95 -13.11
N ASP A 123 -1.97 13.97 -13.64
CA ASP A 123 -1.86 14.36 -15.04
C ASP A 123 -0.93 15.58 -15.18
N PHE A 124 -0.12 15.60 -16.23
CA PHE A 124 0.67 16.76 -16.62
C PHE A 124 0.76 16.86 -18.14
N GLN A 125 1.14 18.02 -18.63
CA GLN A 125 1.15 18.30 -20.07
C GLN A 125 2.45 18.95 -20.51
N ILE A 126 2.88 18.64 -21.74
CA ILE A 126 4.03 19.25 -22.37
C ILE A 126 3.61 19.76 -23.75
N PRO A 127 3.70 21.09 -24.05
CA PRO A 127 3.40 21.61 -25.36
C PRO A 127 4.39 21.09 -26.42
N LEU A 128 3.90 20.69 -27.60
CA LEU A 128 4.72 20.19 -28.71
C LEU A 128 5.87 21.11 -29.04
N ARG A 129 5.63 22.42 -29.01
CA ARG A 129 6.67 23.44 -29.29
C ARG A 129 7.87 23.32 -28.34
N LYS A 130 7.64 22.94 -27.06
CA LYS A 130 8.72 22.70 -26.07
C LYS A 130 9.52 21.46 -26.46
N LEU A 131 8.83 20.38 -26.85
CA LEU A 131 9.46 19.12 -27.28
C LEU A 131 10.34 19.34 -28.53
N ILE A 132 9.82 20.03 -29.56
CA ILE A 132 10.57 20.33 -30.77
C ILE A 132 11.78 21.25 -30.48
N ALA A 133 11.63 22.22 -29.59
CA ALA A 133 12.74 23.12 -29.22
C ALA A 133 13.85 22.38 -28.47
N MET A 134 13.53 21.34 -27.66
CA MET A 134 14.50 20.48 -26.99
C MET A 134 15.25 19.61 -28.00
N ASP A 135 14.52 19.00 -28.95
CA ASP A 135 15.11 18.16 -30.00
C ASP A 135 16.06 18.98 -30.89
N GLN A 136 15.64 20.18 -31.34
CA GLN A 136 16.50 21.07 -32.13
C GLN A 136 17.75 21.54 -31.40
N ARG A 137 17.74 21.63 -30.09
CA ARG A 137 18.89 21.99 -29.25
C ARG A 137 19.76 20.84 -28.87
N GLY A 138 19.34 19.58 -29.15
CA GLY A 138 20.00 18.37 -28.68
C GLY A 138 20.04 18.25 -27.16
N THR A 139 19.07 18.88 -26.45
CA THR A 139 18.95 18.74 -24.99
C THR A 139 18.07 17.55 -24.64
N PRO A 140 18.43 16.75 -23.62
CA PRO A 140 17.60 15.63 -23.20
C PRO A 140 16.23 16.11 -22.71
N LEU A 141 15.24 15.20 -22.71
CA LEU A 141 13.91 15.48 -22.19
C LEU A 141 13.97 15.90 -20.72
N ASP A 142 13.28 16.97 -20.38
CA ASP A 142 13.13 17.41 -18.98
C ASP A 142 12.16 16.46 -18.25
N THR A 143 12.71 15.56 -17.48
CA THR A 143 11.95 14.56 -16.69
C THR A 143 11.48 15.08 -15.32
N THR A 144 11.73 16.36 -15.00
CA THR A 144 11.38 16.96 -13.70
C THR A 144 9.88 16.85 -13.41
N MET A 145 9.03 17.08 -14.41
CA MET A 145 7.57 16.96 -14.24
C MET A 145 7.13 15.52 -13.99
N VAL A 146 7.77 14.56 -14.68
CA VAL A 146 7.54 13.12 -14.45
C VAL A 146 7.90 12.76 -13.02
N ALA A 147 9.09 13.17 -12.56
CA ALA A 147 9.56 12.91 -11.20
C ALA A 147 8.61 13.50 -10.13
N GLN A 148 8.12 14.72 -10.34
CA GLN A 148 7.16 15.35 -9.43
C GLN A 148 5.80 14.64 -9.44
N ALA A 149 5.27 14.30 -10.61
CA ALA A 149 4.01 13.56 -10.73
C ALA A 149 4.10 12.18 -10.08
N THR A 150 5.18 11.44 -10.34
CA THR A 150 5.45 10.14 -9.72
C THR A 150 5.53 10.26 -8.20
N ARG A 151 6.23 11.26 -7.68
CA ARG A 151 6.32 11.53 -6.24
C ARG A 151 4.94 11.74 -5.63
N LYS A 152 4.06 12.51 -6.29
CA LYS A 152 2.70 12.76 -5.79
C LYS A 152 1.81 11.52 -5.79
N VAL A 153 1.94 10.65 -6.80
CA VAL A 153 1.25 9.35 -6.82
C VAL A 153 1.72 8.49 -5.67
N ILE A 154 3.03 8.41 -5.43
CA ILE A 154 3.64 7.63 -4.37
C ILE A 154 3.23 8.14 -2.98
N GLU A 155 3.30 9.45 -2.75
CA GLU A 155 2.85 10.07 -1.49
C GLU A 155 1.38 9.74 -1.21
N LYS A 156 0.53 9.73 -2.25
CA LYS A 156 -0.88 9.38 -2.08
C LYS A 156 -1.11 7.88 -1.85
N LEU A 157 -0.32 7.01 -2.45
CA LEU A 157 -0.39 5.56 -2.21
C LEU A 157 0.05 5.22 -0.77
N GLU A 158 1.12 5.83 -0.30
CA GLU A 158 1.58 5.67 1.09
C GLU A 158 0.53 6.22 2.08
N ASP A 159 -0.04 7.41 1.80
CA ASP A 159 -1.15 7.96 2.60
C ASP A 159 -2.36 7.01 2.60
N THR A 160 -2.69 6.39 1.48
CA THR A 160 -3.79 5.42 1.39
C THR A 160 -3.50 4.16 2.23
N LEU A 161 -2.26 3.71 2.31
CA LEU A 161 -1.87 2.57 3.14
C LEU A 161 -2.11 2.83 4.63
N PHE A 162 -1.77 4.03 5.11
CA PHE A 162 -1.92 4.37 6.53
C PHE A 162 -3.31 4.92 6.86
N ASN A 163 -3.82 5.86 6.08
CA ASN A 163 -5.04 6.61 6.39
C ASN A 163 -6.28 6.18 5.57
N GLY A 164 -6.08 5.25 4.61
CA GLY A 164 -7.15 4.82 3.73
C GLY A 164 -7.56 5.87 2.70
N SER A 165 -8.73 5.69 2.11
CA SER A 165 -9.29 6.59 1.10
C SER A 165 -10.79 6.72 1.26
N SER A 166 -11.33 7.92 0.95
CA SER A 166 -12.77 8.19 0.91
C SER A 166 -13.49 7.60 -0.31
N VAL A 167 -12.75 6.92 -1.20
CA VAL A 167 -13.36 6.25 -2.36
C VAL A 167 -14.18 5.06 -1.89
N VAL A 168 -15.44 5.01 -2.30
CA VAL A 168 -16.39 3.96 -1.96
C VAL A 168 -16.71 3.14 -3.20
N ALA A 169 -16.63 1.83 -3.09
CA ALA A 169 -17.14 0.89 -4.08
C ALA A 169 -17.86 -0.27 -3.41
N ALA A 170 -18.95 -0.72 -3.99
CA ALA A 170 -19.80 -1.77 -3.43
C ALA A 170 -20.26 -1.51 -1.97
N GLY A 171 -20.39 -0.23 -1.58
CA GLY A 171 -20.79 0.16 -0.22
C GLY A 171 -19.65 0.23 0.81
N ASN A 172 -18.45 -0.20 0.45
CA ASN A 172 -17.29 -0.21 1.35
C ASN A 172 -16.29 0.89 0.98
N SER A 173 -15.70 1.51 2.01
CA SER A 173 -14.59 2.45 1.89
C SER A 173 -13.25 1.72 2.00
N LEU A 174 -12.20 2.31 1.46
CA LEU A 174 -10.85 1.78 1.62
C LEU A 174 -10.27 2.27 2.95
N LEU A 175 -10.09 1.35 3.88
CA LEU A 175 -9.51 1.62 5.19
C LEU A 175 -8.00 1.36 5.16
N GLY A 176 -7.26 2.13 5.95
CA GLY A 176 -5.82 2.00 6.15
C GLY A 176 -5.49 1.53 7.58
N TYR A 177 -4.21 1.46 7.90
CA TYR A 177 -3.74 0.96 9.20
C TYR A 177 -4.24 1.79 10.39
N MET A 178 -4.47 3.10 10.21
CA MET A 178 -4.88 4.00 11.27
C MET A 178 -6.38 4.01 11.53
N ASN A 179 -7.19 3.63 10.55
CA ASN A 179 -8.65 3.76 10.61
C ASN A 179 -9.39 2.44 10.30
N TYR A 180 -8.68 1.31 10.35
CA TYR A 180 -9.30 0.01 10.18
C TYR A 180 -10.28 -0.26 11.33
N THR A 181 -11.49 -0.73 11.01
CA THR A 181 -12.60 -0.84 11.97
C THR A 181 -12.29 -1.82 13.10
N ASP A 182 -11.67 -2.96 12.77
CA ASP A 182 -11.28 -3.99 13.73
C ASP A 182 -9.84 -3.78 14.24
N GLY A 183 -9.17 -2.72 13.75
CA GLY A 183 -7.84 -2.33 14.23
C GLY A 183 -7.91 -1.84 15.67
N ASN A 184 -7.00 -2.34 16.49
CA ASN A 184 -6.90 -1.97 17.88
C ASN A 184 -6.41 -0.54 18.03
N GLN A 185 -7.31 0.40 18.26
CA GLN A 185 -6.96 1.79 18.54
C GLN A 185 -6.78 1.98 20.05
N ILE A 186 -5.54 2.20 20.48
CA ILE A 186 -5.20 2.44 21.88
C ILE A 186 -5.10 3.94 22.11
N THR A 187 -5.94 4.47 22.99
CA THR A 187 -5.98 5.91 23.34
C THR A 187 -5.31 6.22 24.69
N THR A 188 -4.73 5.23 25.36
CA THR A 188 -4.19 5.33 26.73
C THR A 188 -2.68 5.20 26.79
N LEU A 189 -1.97 5.57 25.73
CA LEU A 189 -0.52 5.59 25.78
C LEU A 189 -0.02 6.73 26.70
N THR A 190 1.19 6.57 27.19
CA THR A 190 1.77 7.49 28.18
C THR A 190 2.15 8.85 27.61
N GLY A 191 1.98 9.03 26.29
CA GLY A 191 2.17 10.33 25.62
C GLY A 191 3.64 10.61 25.33
N ASN A 192 4.08 11.81 25.53
CA ASN A 192 5.34 12.37 25.07
C ASN A 192 6.59 11.46 25.23
N TRP A 193 7.21 11.13 24.12
CA TRP A 193 8.47 10.36 24.06
C TRP A 193 9.71 11.25 24.28
N THR A 194 9.55 12.56 24.14
CA THR A 194 10.66 13.51 24.27
C THR A 194 11.26 13.49 25.69
N GLY A 195 12.47 13.00 25.81
CA GLY A 195 13.22 13.02 27.06
C GLY A 195 12.88 11.92 28.09
N THR A 196 11.96 11.00 27.80
CA THR A 196 11.61 9.91 28.72
C THR A 196 11.49 8.58 28.01
N ILE A 197 12.58 7.83 27.94
CA ILE A 197 12.64 6.51 27.29
C ILE A 197 11.64 5.51 27.84
N GLY A 198 11.40 5.54 29.15
CA GLY A 198 10.47 4.62 29.80
C GLY A 198 9.05 4.69 29.21
N ASN A 199 8.68 5.79 28.58
CA ASN A 199 7.40 5.94 27.90
C ASN A 199 7.36 5.15 26.60
N CYS A 200 8.40 5.29 25.74
CA CYS A 200 8.48 4.54 24.48
C CYS A 200 8.38 3.01 24.71
N GLU A 201 9.07 2.53 25.72
CA GLU A 201 9.07 1.11 26.06
C GLU A 201 7.73 0.62 26.59
N LYS A 202 7.08 1.42 27.45
CA LYS A 202 5.73 1.10 27.99
C LYS A 202 4.70 1.11 26.89
N ASP A 203 4.71 2.11 26.05
CA ASP A 203 3.76 2.27 24.94
C ASP A 203 3.91 1.10 23.96
N LEU A 204 5.14 0.78 23.56
CA LEU A 204 5.38 -0.39 22.70
C LEU A 204 4.93 -1.70 23.37
N ALA A 205 5.16 -1.85 24.66
CA ALA A 205 4.72 -3.05 25.39
C ALA A 205 3.18 -3.15 25.43
N LEU A 206 2.47 -2.04 25.56
CA LEU A 206 1.00 -2.02 25.52
C LEU A 206 0.47 -2.39 24.12
N LEU A 207 1.07 -1.83 23.05
CA LEU A 207 0.70 -2.18 21.67
C LEU A 207 0.93 -3.67 21.40
N MET A 208 2.10 -4.21 21.83
CA MET A 208 2.40 -5.62 21.66
C MET A 208 1.47 -6.51 22.49
N ALA A 209 1.13 -6.11 23.73
CA ALA A 209 0.22 -6.87 24.57
C ALA A 209 -1.19 -6.98 23.96
N GLN A 210 -1.64 -5.91 23.31
CA GLN A 210 -2.93 -5.91 22.60
C GLN A 210 -2.90 -6.92 21.46
N LEU A 211 -1.89 -6.85 20.58
CA LEU A 211 -1.75 -7.80 19.47
C LEU A 211 -1.62 -9.25 19.95
N GLN A 212 -0.94 -9.49 21.08
CA GLN A 212 -0.84 -10.82 21.66
C GLN A 212 -2.16 -11.32 22.24
N THR A 213 -3.03 -10.42 22.72
CA THR A 213 -4.39 -10.76 23.13
C THR A 213 -5.22 -11.26 21.94
N ASP A 214 -4.99 -10.69 20.78
CA ASP A 214 -5.61 -11.09 19.52
C ASP A 214 -4.87 -12.26 18.82
N HIS A 215 -3.97 -12.94 19.54
CA HIS A 215 -3.20 -14.08 19.04
C HIS A 215 -2.21 -13.78 17.90
N HIS A 216 -1.84 -12.52 17.71
CA HIS A 216 -0.82 -12.09 16.78
C HIS A 216 0.53 -11.94 17.48
N TYR A 217 1.54 -12.71 17.07
CA TYR A 217 2.84 -12.80 17.77
C TYR A 217 4.03 -12.23 16.96
N GLY A 218 3.78 -11.62 15.82
CA GLY A 218 4.79 -11.00 14.97
C GLY A 218 5.32 -11.89 13.85
N PRO A 219 6.27 -11.42 13.05
CA PRO A 219 7.15 -10.26 13.27
C PRO A 219 6.45 -8.90 13.06
N TYR A 220 6.73 -7.95 13.95
CA TYR A 220 6.12 -6.62 13.90
C TYR A 220 7.03 -5.59 13.27
N ILE A 221 6.45 -4.61 12.57
CA ILE A 221 7.11 -3.36 12.20
C ILE A 221 6.38 -2.20 12.88
N LEU A 222 7.17 -1.33 13.51
CA LEU A 222 6.69 -0.10 14.11
C LEU A 222 6.90 1.06 13.15
N TYR A 223 5.82 1.70 12.75
CA TYR A 223 5.86 2.94 11.98
C TYR A 223 5.62 4.14 12.90
N VAL A 224 6.50 5.12 12.79
CA VAL A 224 6.46 6.34 13.59
C VAL A 224 6.56 7.56 12.71
N ASN A 225 6.05 8.68 13.16
CA ASN A 225 6.21 9.92 12.42
C ASN A 225 7.65 10.43 12.50
N ALA A 226 8.01 11.44 11.68
CA ALA A 226 9.36 12.00 11.61
C ALA A 226 9.82 12.64 12.93
N GLN A 227 8.91 13.19 13.74
CA GLN A 227 9.26 13.78 15.04
C GLN A 227 9.63 12.68 16.05
N ASN A 228 8.77 11.68 16.20
CA ASN A 228 9.05 10.54 17.09
C ASN A 228 10.30 9.78 16.65
N TRP A 229 10.54 9.68 15.32
CA TRP A 229 11.77 9.11 14.79
C TRP A 229 13.03 9.86 15.24
N ASN A 230 13.00 11.19 15.24
CA ASN A 230 14.13 12.00 15.73
C ASN A 230 14.32 11.84 17.24
N ASP A 231 13.24 11.74 18.01
CA ASP A 231 13.30 11.51 19.45
C ASP A 231 13.91 10.14 19.78
N LEU A 232 13.58 9.11 19.01
CA LEU A 232 14.18 7.77 19.15
C LEU A 232 15.68 7.71 18.85
N GLN A 233 16.22 8.65 18.10
CA GLN A 233 17.67 8.75 17.85
C GLN A 233 18.45 9.38 19.01
N GLN A 234 17.78 9.92 20.01
CA GLN A 234 18.42 10.42 21.21
C GLN A 234 19.06 9.29 22.00
N ARG A 235 20.14 9.60 22.71
CA ARG A 235 20.86 8.62 23.53
C ARG A 235 20.29 8.61 24.94
N ASP A 236 20.11 7.43 25.49
CA ASP A 236 19.83 7.31 26.90
C ASP A 236 21.11 7.46 27.71
N SER A 237 21.11 8.43 28.60
CA SER A 237 22.21 8.66 29.54
C SER A 237 22.33 7.57 30.61
N THR A 238 21.26 6.85 30.88
CA THR A 238 21.16 5.77 31.89
C THR A 238 21.54 4.40 31.35
N ALA A 239 21.28 4.14 30.07
CA ALA A 239 21.56 2.87 29.42
C ALA A 239 22.91 2.79 28.68
N GLY A 240 23.91 3.48 29.14
CA GLY A 240 25.27 3.38 28.61
C GLY A 240 25.48 4.08 27.27
N GLY A 241 24.60 5.00 26.87
CA GLY A 241 24.73 5.81 25.65
C GLY A 241 24.18 5.13 24.39
N ILE A 242 23.41 4.06 24.53
CA ILE A 242 22.67 3.40 23.44
C ILE A 242 21.50 4.30 23.03
N THR A 243 21.13 4.32 21.76
CA THR A 243 19.98 5.08 21.27
C THR A 243 18.65 4.37 21.59
N TYR A 244 17.60 5.13 21.79
CA TYR A 244 16.26 4.57 22.01
C TYR A 244 15.80 3.67 20.87
N LEU A 245 16.12 4.04 19.64
CA LEU A 245 15.87 3.24 18.45
C LEU A 245 16.50 1.85 18.55
N GLU A 246 17.73 1.78 19.04
CA GLU A 246 18.47 0.51 19.17
C GLU A 246 17.86 -0.38 20.25
N ILE A 247 17.37 0.20 21.33
CA ILE A 247 16.67 -0.50 22.40
C ILE A 247 15.36 -1.08 21.87
N LEU A 248 14.57 -0.31 21.13
CA LEU A 248 13.30 -0.78 20.56
C LEU A 248 13.51 -1.89 19.52
N LYS A 249 14.50 -1.75 18.63
CA LYS A 249 14.84 -2.77 17.63
C LYS A 249 15.30 -4.09 18.23
N ASN A 250 15.92 -4.06 19.39
CA ASN A 250 16.39 -5.26 20.09
C ASN A 250 15.29 -5.99 20.90
N LYS A 251 14.07 -5.46 20.93
CA LYS A 251 12.96 -6.16 21.61
C LYS A 251 12.49 -7.35 20.78
N ALA A 252 12.22 -8.46 21.47
CA ALA A 252 11.71 -9.66 20.84
C ALA A 252 10.37 -9.40 20.13
N GLY A 253 10.24 -9.88 18.90
CA GLY A 253 9.07 -9.69 18.06
C GLY A 253 9.13 -8.47 17.14
N ILE A 254 9.95 -7.45 17.45
CA ILE A 254 10.13 -6.29 16.56
C ILE A 254 11.13 -6.66 15.47
N ALA A 255 10.69 -6.55 14.21
CA ALA A 255 11.54 -6.79 13.06
C ALA A 255 12.26 -5.52 12.59
N ASP A 256 11.57 -4.39 12.64
CA ASP A 256 12.16 -3.08 12.31
C ASP A 256 11.32 -1.93 12.89
N VAL A 257 11.92 -0.74 12.96
CA VAL A 257 11.27 0.53 13.28
C VAL A 257 11.57 1.50 12.15
N LYS A 258 10.55 2.10 11.56
CA LYS A 258 10.69 2.96 10.38
C LYS A 258 9.92 4.25 10.49
N PRO A 259 10.44 5.35 9.94
CA PRO A 259 9.69 6.59 9.80
C PRO A 259 8.70 6.49 8.64
N SER A 260 7.53 7.09 8.80
CA SER A 260 6.58 7.34 7.71
C SER A 260 6.01 8.75 7.81
N ASP A 261 6.01 9.47 6.68
CA ASP A 261 5.44 10.82 6.59
C ASP A 261 3.90 10.78 6.53
N ALA A 262 3.31 9.61 6.26
CA ALA A 262 1.87 9.43 6.22
C ALA A 262 1.24 9.23 7.61
N VAL A 263 2.06 8.94 8.63
CA VAL A 263 1.62 8.87 10.02
C VAL A 263 1.60 10.28 10.61
N ALA A 264 0.47 10.69 11.19
CA ALA A 264 0.30 12.03 11.73
C ALA A 264 1.23 12.28 12.94
N SER A 265 1.42 13.57 13.28
CA SER A 265 2.29 13.95 14.41
C SER A 265 1.69 13.42 15.72
N GLY A 266 2.49 12.65 16.44
CA GLY A 266 2.08 12.02 17.68
C GLY A 266 1.46 10.64 17.56
N ASP A 267 1.23 10.16 16.34
CA ASP A 267 0.67 8.83 16.12
C ASP A 267 1.77 7.79 15.90
N ILE A 268 1.46 6.56 16.23
CA ILE A 268 2.29 5.38 15.96
C ILE A 268 1.42 4.21 15.49
N VAL A 269 2.00 3.35 14.68
CA VAL A 269 1.33 2.15 14.17
C VAL A 269 2.25 0.96 14.31
N LEU A 270 1.75 -0.10 14.93
CA LEU A 270 2.42 -1.39 15.01
C LEU A 270 1.66 -2.40 14.17
N VAL A 271 2.34 -3.00 13.19
CA VAL A 271 1.73 -3.93 12.24
C VAL A 271 2.46 -5.26 12.25
N GLU A 272 1.72 -6.35 12.33
CA GLU A 272 2.24 -7.68 12.10
C GLU A 272 2.37 -7.93 10.59
N MET A 273 3.57 -8.18 10.13
CA MET A 273 3.89 -8.37 8.72
C MET A 273 3.82 -9.83 8.31
N THR A 274 2.62 -10.39 8.36
CA THR A 274 2.31 -11.73 7.88
C THR A 274 1.25 -11.69 6.79
N ARG A 275 1.21 -12.71 5.94
CA ARG A 275 0.22 -12.81 4.86
C ARG A 275 -1.20 -13.03 5.38
N GLU A 276 -1.34 -13.48 6.60
CA GLU A 276 -2.62 -13.68 7.25
C GLU A 276 -3.21 -12.36 7.73
N THR A 277 -2.36 -11.40 8.08
CA THR A 277 -2.75 -10.09 8.64
C THR A 277 -2.89 -9.02 7.58
N VAL A 278 -1.83 -8.81 6.79
CA VAL A 278 -1.78 -7.70 5.84
C VAL A 278 -1.18 -8.12 4.51
N ASP A 279 -1.75 -7.62 3.43
CA ASP A 279 -1.14 -7.65 2.11
C ASP A 279 -1.55 -6.43 1.27
N MET A 280 -0.89 -6.24 0.14
CA MET A 280 -1.19 -5.20 -0.83
C MET A 280 -1.72 -5.84 -2.10
N THR A 281 -2.92 -5.48 -2.49
CA THR A 281 -3.47 -5.85 -3.80
C THR A 281 -2.99 -4.85 -4.84
N VAL A 282 -2.32 -5.35 -5.88
CA VAL A 282 -1.79 -4.56 -6.99
C VAL A 282 -2.49 -4.98 -8.27
N ALA A 283 -3.32 -4.10 -8.82
CA ALA A 283 -3.96 -4.30 -10.12
C ALA A 283 -3.16 -3.65 -11.25
N LEU A 284 -2.45 -2.56 -10.96
CA LEU A 284 -1.57 -1.86 -11.89
C LEU A 284 -0.42 -1.21 -11.11
N ASP A 285 0.81 -1.56 -11.50
CA ASP A 285 2.00 -0.87 -11.02
C ASP A 285 2.09 0.56 -11.55
N ILE A 286 2.98 1.37 -10.96
CA ILE A 286 3.19 2.76 -11.37
C ILE A 286 3.59 2.80 -12.84
N GLN A 287 2.75 3.38 -13.67
CA GLN A 287 2.95 3.49 -15.11
C GLN A 287 2.64 4.88 -15.62
N VAL A 288 3.32 5.25 -16.72
CA VAL A 288 3.07 6.50 -17.44
C VAL A 288 2.33 6.20 -18.73
N VAL A 289 1.26 6.96 -18.98
CA VAL A 289 0.44 6.89 -20.20
C VAL A 289 0.51 8.22 -20.90
N GLU A 290 0.68 8.21 -22.22
CA GLU A 290 0.67 9.41 -23.07
C GLU A 290 -0.57 9.42 -23.96
N TRP A 291 -1.15 10.62 -24.14
CA TRP A 291 -2.16 10.89 -25.18
C TRP A 291 -2.02 12.31 -25.70
N GLU A 292 -2.45 12.53 -26.92
CA GLU A 292 -2.40 13.83 -27.57
C GLU A 292 -3.73 14.55 -27.54
N THR A 293 -3.66 15.88 -27.47
CA THR A 293 -4.82 16.76 -27.61
C THR A 293 -4.54 17.89 -28.58
N TYR A 294 -5.58 18.61 -28.97
CA TYR A 294 -5.51 19.76 -29.91
C TYR A 294 -4.82 19.43 -31.24
N GLY A 295 -5.13 18.25 -31.83
CA GLY A 295 -4.55 17.86 -33.12
C GLY A 295 -3.04 17.56 -33.06
N GLY A 296 -2.54 17.08 -31.93
CA GLY A 296 -1.12 16.77 -31.75
C GLY A 296 -0.26 17.93 -31.24
N MET A 297 -0.85 19.11 -30.98
CA MET A 297 -0.09 20.28 -30.52
C MET A 297 0.28 20.21 -29.03
N GLN A 298 -0.24 19.24 -28.31
CA GLN A 298 0.00 19.03 -26.87
C GLN A 298 0.03 17.55 -26.55
N SER A 299 1.13 17.10 -25.95
CA SER A 299 1.24 15.77 -25.35
C SER A 299 0.89 15.84 -23.88
N ASN A 300 -0.06 15.02 -23.48
CA ASN A 300 -0.47 14.86 -22.09
C ASN A 300 0.06 13.54 -21.56
N PHE A 301 0.46 13.55 -20.32
CA PHE A 301 0.99 12.40 -19.62
C PHE A 301 0.18 12.18 -18.36
N LYS A 302 -0.07 10.93 -18.05
CA LYS A 302 -0.70 10.49 -16.80
C LYS A 302 0.19 9.46 -16.14
N VAL A 303 0.68 9.78 -14.94
CA VAL A 303 1.28 8.78 -14.04
C VAL A 303 0.14 8.18 -13.24
N MET A 304 -0.01 6.88 -13.28
CA MET A 304 -1.09 6.19 -12.56
C MET A 304 -0.64 4.87 -11.96
N ALA A 305 -1.31 4.48 -10.88
CA ALA A 305 -1.19 3.18 -10.23
C ALA A 305 -2.54 2.76 -9.68
N CYS A 306 -2.76 1.47 -9.51
CA CYS A 306 -3.95 0.92 -8.89
C CYS A 306 -3.52 -0.11 -7.85
N MET A 307 -3.47 0.33 -6.59
CA MET A 307 -3.04 -0.45 -5.44
C MET A 307 -3.94 -0.15 -4.25
N ALA A 308 -4.28 -1.17 -3.47
CA ALA A 308 -5.05 -1.03 -2.24
C ALA A 308 -4.50 -1.93 -1.14
N PRO A 309 -4.37 -1.44 0.10
CA PRO A 309 -4.05 -2.26 1.24
C PRO A 309 -5.22 -3.17 1.57
N ARG A 310 -4.92 -4.40 1.94
CA ARG A 310 -5.88 -5.36 2.42
C ARG A 310 -5.46 -5.79 3.82
N ILE A 311 -6.24 -5.35 4.80
CA ILE A 311 -6.09 -5.69 6.20
C ILE A 311 -7.12 -6.76 6.49
N LYS A 312 -6.71 -7.83 7.15
CA LYS A 312 -7.57 -8.97 7.45
C LYS A 312 -7.79 -9.05 8.94
N SER A 313 -9.02 -9.23 9.33
CA SER A 313 -9.45 -9.62 10.66
C SER A 313 -10.10 -11.00 10.60
N ASP A 314 -10.12 -11.70 11.71
CA ASP A 314 -10.93 -12.89 11.85
C ASP A 314 -12.42 -12.55 12.10
N ALA A 315 -13.28 -13.55 12.26
CA ALA A 315 -14.70 -13.34 12.50
C ALA A 315 -15.02 -12.73 13.87
N ASP A 316 -14.07 -12.82 14.82
CA ASP A 316 -14.21 -12.24 16.16
C ASP A 316 -13.66 -10.80 16.22
N GLY A 317 -13.15 -10.27 15.08
CA GLY A 317 -12.60 -8.93 14.98
C GLY A 317 -11.15 -8.81 15.44
N ASN A 318 -10.43 -9.92 15.66
CA ASN A 318 -9.01 -9.87 15.99
C ASN A 318 -8.20 -9.46 14.76
N CYS A 319 -7.32 -8.51 14.93
CA CYS A 319 -6.52 -7.92 13.86
C CYS A 319 -5.07 -7.74 14.28
N GLY A 320 -4.14 -7.99 13.37
CA GLY A 320 -2.71 -7.81 13.61
C GLY A 320 -2.20 -6.38 13.36
N VAL A 321 -3.08 -5.38 13.42
CA VAL A 321 -2.76 -3.97 13.31
C VAL A 321 -3.21 -3.25 14.57
N THR A 322 -2.30 -2.49 15.17
CA THR A 322 -2.59 -1.65 16.34
C THR A 322 -2.08 -0.24 16.06
N SER A 323 -2.91 0.74 16.33
CA SER A 323 -2.55 2.15 16.16
C SER A 323 -2.83 2.93 17.43
N ASP A 324 -2.06 3.99 17.64
CA ASP A 324 -2.36 5.03 18.62
C ASP A 324 -2.49 6.38 17.95
N THR A 325 -3.48 7.12 18.38
CA THR A 325 -3.72 8.50 17.98
C THR A 325 -3.56 9.39 19.20
N GLY A 326 -2.40 10.05 19.34
CA GLY A 326 -2.27 11.05 20.40
C GLY A 326 -0.97 11.11 21.18
N ILE A 327 0.10 10.45 20.76
CA ILE A 327 1.42 10.67 21.36
C ILE A 327 1.92 12.07 20.97
N GLY A 328 1.89 12.99 21.91
CA GLY A 328 2.57 14.28 21.78
C GLY A 328 1.70 15.50 21.49
N THR A 329 0.41 15.44 21.72
CA THR A 329 -0.48 16.61 21.73
C THR A 329 -0.68 17.14 23.15
N SER A 330 0.38 17.53 23.83
CA SER A 330 0.28 18.29 25.08
C SER A 330 1.33 19.38 25.15
#